data_8676e8519fab0826235d8d34b6b66c05
#
_entry.id   8676e8519fab0826235d8d34b6b66c05
#
_cell.length_a   1.000
_cell.length_b   1.000
_cell.length_c   1.000
_cell.angle_alpha   90.00
_cell.angle_beta   90.00
_cell.angle_gamma   90.00
#
_symmetry.space_group_name_H-M   'P 1'
#
loop_
_entity.id
_entity.type
_entity.pdbx_description
1 polymer ?
#
loop_
_entity_poly.entity_id
_entity_poly.type
_entity_poly.pdbx_seq_one_letter_code
_entity_poly.pdbx_strand_id
1 'polypeptide(L)'
;LGCHLDAWGFGATDPSSGTAMLLSLSETLGKLVIEGKGPKRSILIGHWDAEEHGVIGSTEWVEQMRDELKAKAVAYMNFDGAVSGKRFGVSSSPSLKDLVLDTAKEVDYPYSEMSLYDKWKGNKEAPLIGNLGGGSDHIGFYMHVGVPSISGGAGGTTVYHSNYDSFRYYERFVDPEFQMGSTIEKFAGIMSLRLANATLIPYELNRYPNDLKLHFDNAEEKVRKLKPAFKGFEKTRKAINDLCKAAAAATENI
;
A
#
# COMPACT_ATOMS: atom_id res chain seq x y z
N LEU A 1 -9.60 0.38 -3.81
CA LEU A 1 -8.94 -0.74 -3.15
C LEU A 1 -9.11 -1.99 -4.00
N GLY A 2 -8.17 -2.93 -3.90
CA GLY A 2 -8.31 -4.19 -4.64
C GLY A 2 -7.45 -5.32 -4.10
N CYS A 3 -7.80 -6.50 -4.56
CA CYS A 3 -7.01 -7.72 -4.52
C CYS A 3 -7.46 -8.63 -5.67
N HIS A 4 -6.71 -9.66 -5.98
CA HIS A 4 -7.14 -10.63 -6.96
C HIS A 4 -8.05 -11.72 -6.37
N LEU A 5 -8.59 -12.59 -7.23
CA LEU A 5 -9.49 -13.69 -6.88
C LEU A 5 -8.93 -15.06 -7.22
N ASP A 6 -8.12 -15.13 -8.27
CA ASP A 6 -7.46 -16.36 -8.69
C ASP A 6 -6.33 -16.74 -7.73
N ALA A 7 -5.99 -18.02 -7.67
CA ALA A 7 -4.96 -18.55 -6.77
C ALA A 7 -4.28 -19.78 -7.33
N TRP A 8 -3.03 -20.02 -6.98
CA TRP A 8 -2.30 -21.25 -7.31
C TRP A 8 -2.71 -22.48 -6.49
N GLY A 9 -3.77 -22.43 -5.76
CA GLY A 9 -4.24 -23.52 -4.94
C GLY A 9 -5.54 -23.14 -4.25
N PHE A 10 -5.64 -23.41 -2.95
CA PHE A 10 -6.82 -22.99 -2.18
C PHE A 10 -6.84 -21.50 -1.85
N GLY A 11 -5.69 -20.85 -1.80
CA GLY A 11 -5.56 -19.41 -1.70
C GLY A 11 -6.17 -18.76 -0.46
N ALA A 12 -6.09 -19.40 0.70
CA ALA A 12 -6.76 -18.88 1.90
C ALA A 12 -6.07 -17.60 2.43
N THR A 13 -4.75 -17.53 2.36
CA THR A 13 -4.00 -16.30 2.69
C THR A 13 -3.89 -15.40 1.48
N ASP A 14 -3.65 -15.97 0.31
CA ASP A 14 -3.41 -15.27 -0.94
C ASP A 14 -4.29 -15.86 -2.05
N PRO A 15 -5.37 -15.15 -2.46
CA PRO A 15 -5.78 -13.81 -2.04
C PRO A 15 -7.03 -13.76 -1.16
N SER A 16 -7.59 -14.91 -0.73
CA SER A 16 -8.92 -14.93 -0.07
C SER A 16 -8.98 -14.10 1.21
N SER A 17 -7.87 -13.94 1.94
CA SER A 17 -7.83 -13.06 3.11
C SER A 17 -8.07 -11.60 2.75
N GLY A 18 -7.55 -11.12 1.62
CA GLY A 18 -7.81 -9.79 1.08
C GLY A 18 -9.23 -9.63 0.58
N THR A 19 -9.73 -10.62 -0.17
CA THR A 19 -11.11 -10.64 -0.64
C THR A 19 -12.10 -10.55 0.52
N ALA A 20 -11.93 -11.38 1.56
CA ALA A 20 -12.81 -11.37 2.73
C ALA A 20 -12.76 -10.02 3.47
N MET A 21 -11.58 -9.45 3.65
CA MET A 21 -11.39 -8.13 4.26
C MET A 21 -12.07 -7.04 3.44
N LEU A 22 -11.94 -7.02 2.12
CA LEU A 22 -12.56 -6.02 1.25
C LEU A 22 -14.10 -6.16 1.21
N LEU A 23 -14.64 -7.37 1.28
CA LEU A 23 -16.09 -7.60 1.39
C LEU A 23 -16.64 -7.06 2.70
N SER A 24 -15.97 -7.32 3.83
CA SER A 24 -16.34 -6.78 5.15
C SER A 24 -16.27 -5.25 5.18
N LEU A 25 -15.21 -4.68 4.62
CA LEU A 25 -15.07 -3.22 4.48
C LEU A 25 -16.19 -2.62 3.61
N SER A 26 -16.58 -3.32 2.53
CA SER A 26 -17.69 -2.88 1.67
C SER A 26 -19.00 -2.78 2.45
N GLU A 27 -19.30 -3.77 3.29
CA GLU A 27 -20.48 -3.75 4.16
C GLU A 27 -20.43 -2.58 5.15
N THR A 28 -19.28 -2.37 5.78
CA THR A 28 -19.05 -1.27 6.72
C THR A 28 -19.25 0.10 6.06
N LEU A 29 -18.65 0.31 4.88
CA LEU A 29 -18.81 1.55 4.12
C LEU A 29 -20.27 1.72 3.63
N GLY A 30 -20.93 0.65 3.22
CA GLY A 30 -22.34 0.66 2.82
C GLY A 30 -23.26 1.09 3.97
N LYS A 31 -23.02 0.64 5.20
CA LYS A 31 -23.74 1.09 6.40
C LYS A 31 -23.57 2.60 6.62
N LEU A 32 -22.35 3.12 6.48
CA LEU A 32 -22.12 4.57 6.58
C LEU A 32 -22.90 5.37 5.54
N VAL A 33 -22.99 4.86 4.31
CA VAL A 33 -23.80 5.51 3.25
C VAL A 33 -25.28 5.54 3.63
N ILE A 34 -25.83 4.42 4.11
CA ILE A 34 -27.23 4.32 4.55
C ILE A 34 -27.52 5.30 5.70
N GLU A 35 -26.57 5.50 6.61
CA GLU A 35 -26.66 6.45 7.72
C GLU A 35 -26.47 7.92 7.30
N GLY A 36 -26.25 8.21 6.03
CA GLY A 36 -25.96 9.56 5.54
C GLY A 36 -24.55 10.08 5.87
N LYS A 37 -23.65 9.17 6.27
CA LYS A 37 -22.24 9.45 6.60
C LYS A 37 -21.27 8.93 5.53
N GLY A 38 -21.75 8.71 4.33
CA GLY A 38 -20.94 8.18 3.23
C GLY A 38 -19.76 9.08 2.86
N PRO A 39 -18.72 8.52 2.20
CA PRO A 39 -17.54 9.27 1.79
C PRO A 39 -17.88 10.32 0.73
N LYS A 40 -17.17 11.47 0.75
CA LYS A 40 -17.36 12.55 -0.24
C LYS A 40 -16.87 12.17 -1.64
N ARG A 41 -15.80 11.35 -1.74
CA ARG A 41 -15.31 10.78 -2.99
C ARG A 41 -15.71 9.33 -3.08
N SER A 42 -15.95 8.83 -4.28
CA SER A 42 -16.25 7.41 -4.51
C SER A 42 -15.10 6.53 -4.06
N ILE A 43 -15.43 5.43 -3.40
CA ILE A 43 -14.52 4.34 -3.09
C ILE A 43 -14.91 3.18 -3.99
N LEU A 44 -13.96 2.73 -4.82
CA LEU A 44 -14.12 1.56 -5.68
C LEU A 44 -13.40 0.37 -5.04
N ILE A 45 -14.03 -0.79 -5.08
CA ILE A 45 -13.44 -2.06 -4.66
C ILE A 45 -13.38 -2.94 -5.90
N GLY A 46 -12.18 -3.35 -6.27
CA GLY A 46 -11.90 -4.20 -7.41
C GLY A 46 -11.42 -5.57 -6.95
N HIS A 47 -12.00 -6.61 -7.55
CA HIS A 47 -11.49 -7.96 -7.46
C HIS A 47 -11.02 -8.37 -8.85
N TRP A 48 -9.74 -8.69 -8.95
CA TRP A 48 -9.08 -8.91 -10.24
C TRP A 48 -8.98 -10.41 -10.53
N ASP A 49 -9.03 -10.77 -11.79
CA ASP A 49 -8.81 -12.14 -12.23
C ASP A 49 -7.49 -12.26 -12.98
N ALA A 50 -6.93 -13.46 -13.04
CA ALA A 50 -5.67 -13.77 -13.72
C ALA A 50 -4.46 -12.93 -13.26
N GLU A 51 -4.39 -12.58 -11.96
CA GLU A 51 -3.23 -11.93 -11.38
C GLU A 51 -2.02 -12.88 -11.41
N GLU A 52 -2.22 -14.11 -10.99
CA GLU A 52 -1.21 -15.17 -10.92
C GLU A 52 -0.63 -15.56 -12.30
N HIS A 53 -1.30 -15.16 -13.36
CA HIS A 53 -0.88 -15.36 -14.74
C HIS A 53 -0.20 -14.13 -15.35
N GLY A 54 0.23 -13.18 -14.52
CA GLY A 54 0.97 -11.98 -14.93
C GLY A 54 0.19 -10.69 -14.82
N VAL A 55 -0.64 -10.55 -13.77
CA VAL A 55 -1.37 -9.31 -13.42
C VAL A 55 -2.29 -8.85 -14.57
N ILE A 56 -2.97 -9.81 -15.23
CA ILE A 56 -3.68 -9.54 -16.48
C ILE A 56 -4.92 -8.68 -16.23
N GLY A 57 -5.84 -9.11 -15.35
CA GLY A 57 -7.15 -8.49 -15.20
C GLY A 57 -7.10 -7.04 -14.76
N SER A 58 -6.29 -6.72 -13.77
CA SER A 58 -6.11 -5.33 -13.33
C SER A 58 -5.40 -4.46 -14.36
N THR A 59 -4.43 -5.01 -15.09
CA THR A 59 -3.70 -4.27 -16.12
C THR A 59 -4.61 -3.91 -17.28
N GLU A 60 -5.37 -4.86 -17.81
CA GLU A 60 -6.36 -4.61 -18.88
C GLU A 60 -7.41 -3.58 -18.46
N TRP A 61 -7.92 -3.69 -17.22
CA TRP A 61 -8.86 -2.71 -16.70
C TRP A 61 -8.24 -1.31 -16.57
N VAL A 62 -7.01 -1.21 -16.08
CA VAL A 62 -6.29 0.06 -15.98
C VAL A 62 -6.03 0.67 -17.36
N GLU A 63 -5.71 -0.14 -18.38
CA GLU A 63 -5.55 0.34 -19.75
C GLU A 63 -6.86 0.89 -20.31
N GLN A 64 -7.96 0.17 -20.12
CA GLN A 64 -9.30 0.61 -20.51
C GLN A 64 -9.71 1.92 -19.85
N MET A 65 -9.41 2.08 -18.56
CA MET A 65 -9.82 3.23 -17.74
C MET A 65 -8.74 4.31 -17.61
N ARG A 66 -7.70 4.24 -18.41
CA ARG A 66 -6.47 5.02 -18.26
C ARG A 66 -6.69 6.53 -18.11
N ASP A 67 -7.47 7.11 -18.99
CA ASP A 67 -7.67 8.57 -18.99
C ASP A 67 -8.53 9.01 -17.81
N GLU A 68 -9.51 8.22 -17.42
CA GLU A 68 -10.33 8.48 -16.26
C GLU A 68 -9.54 8.34 -14.94
N LEU A 69 -8.73 7.29 -14.82
CA LEU A 69 -7.87 7.09 -13.67
C LEU A 69 -6.84 8.21 -13.53
N LYS A 70 -6.21 8.65 -14.61
CA LYS A 70 -5.29 9.80 -14.60
C LYS A 70 -5.94 11.08 -14.13
N ALA A 71 -7.19 11.29 -14.50
CA ALA A 71 -7.92 12.52 -14.19
C ALA A 71 -8.53 12.51 -12.77
N LYS A 72 -8.90 11.35 -12.23
CA LYS A 72 -9.77 11.26 -11.05
C LYS A 72 -9.27 10.38 -9.92
N ALA A 73 -8.39 9.41 -10.20
CA ALA A 73 -7.94 8.49 -9.17
C ALA A 73 -7.01 9.18 -8.17
N VAL A 74 -7.32 9.04 -6.89
CA VAL A 74 -6.54 9.63 -5.79
C VAL A 74 -5.49 8.65 -5.28
N ALA A 75 -5.86 7.41 -5.04
CA ALA A 75 -4.95 6.38 -4.57
C ALA A 75 -5.47 4.99 -4.91
N TYR A 76 -4.57 4.02 -4.97
CA TYR A 76 -4.89 2.60 -5.01
C TYR A 76 -4.27 1.88 -3.82
N MET A 77 -5.04 1.01 -3.17
CA MET A 77 -4.59 0.21 -2.03
C MET A 77 -4.77 -1.27 -2.35
N ASN A 78 -3.67 -2.02 -2.34
CA ASN A 78 -3.60 -3.42 -2.70
C ASN A 78 -3.46 -4.31 -1.48
N PHE A 79 -4.29 -5.35 -1.37
CA PHE A 79 -4.38 -6.22 -0.20
C PHE A 79 -4.57 -7.69 -0.59
N ASP A 80 -3.67 -8.28 -1.36
CA ASP A 80 -3.78 -9.68 -1.77
C ASP A 80 -3.74 -10.61 -0.55
N GLY A 81 -2.59 -10.86 -0.01
CA GLY A 81 -2.44 -11.53 1.28
C GLY A 81 -2.64 -10.55 2.44
N ALA A 82 -3.85 -9.99 2.61
CA ALA A 82 -4.13 -9.05 3.70
C ALA A 82 -3.72 -9.61 5.06
N VAL A 83 -3.91 -10.93 5.26
CA VAL A 83 -3.45 -11.63 6.45
C VAL A 83 -2.82 -12.98 6.09
N SER A 84 -1.52 -13.08 6.26
CA SER A 84 -0.78 -14.34 6.25
C SER A 84 0.02 -14.57 7.54
N GLY A 85 -0.23 -13.74 8.57
CA GLY A 85 0.41 -13.82 9.88
C GLY A 85 0.15 -12.59 10.73
N LYS A 86 1.07 -12.28 11.63
CA LYS A 86 0.90 -11.24 12.67
C LYS A 86 1.80 -10.02 12.52
N ARG A 87 2.66 -9.98 11.51
CA ARG A 87 3.62 -8.89 11.30
C ARG A 87 3.09 -7.89 10.29
N PHE A 88 2.53 -6.79 10.77
CA PHE A 88 2.08 -5.72 9.90
C PHE A 88 3.24 -5.08 9.12
N GLY A 89 2.99 -4.75 7.87
CA GLY A 89 3.94 -4.05 7.03
C GLY A 89 3.29 -3.56 5.74
N VAL A 90 3.78 -2.42 5.24
CA VAL A 90 3.28 -1.77 4.02
C VAL A 90 4.44 -1.30 3.17
N SER A 91 4.30 -1.48 1.86
CA SER A 91 5.07 -0.78 0.83
C SER A 91 4.22 0.35 0.27
N SER A 92 4.81 1.51 0.00
CA SER A 92 4.04 2.69 -0.39
C SER A 92 4.79 3.57 -1.38
N SER A 93 4.04 4.23 -2.26
CA SER A 93 4.53 5.41 -2.96
C SER A 93 4.91 6.51 -1.96
N PRO A 94 5.91 7.34 -2.26
CA PRO A 94 6.41 8.32 -1.30
C PRO A 94 5.33 9.24 -0.73
N SER A 95 4.43 9.74 -1.57
CA SER A 95 3.39 10.70 -1.19
C SER A 95 2.37 10.19 -0.17
N LEU A 96 2.22 8.86 0.01
CA LEU A 96 1.28 8.25 0.96
C LEU A 96 1.95 7.75 2.24
N LYS A 97 3.29 7.78 2.35
CA LYS A 97 4.01 7.19 3.47
C LYS A 97 3.60 7.76 4.82
N ASP A 98 3.44 9.07 4.93
CA ASP A 98 3.08 9.70 6.19
C ASP A 98 1.62 9.40 6.57
N LEU A 99 0.71 9.36 5.60
CA LEU A 99 -0.67 8.91 5.83
C LEU A 99 -0.74 7.46 6.33
N VAL A 100 0.10 6.57 5.79
CA VAL A 100 0.25 5.17 6.27
C VAL A 100 0.69 5.15 7.72
N LEU A 101 1.72 5.92 8.08
CA LEU A 101 2.23 5.98 9.45
C LEU A 101 1.20 6.54 10.42
N ASP A 102 0.54 7.63 10.06
CA ASP A 102 -0.48 8.26 10.90
C ASP A 102 -1.72 7.38 11.07
N THR A 103 -2.11 6.65 10.03
CA THR A 103 -3.20 5.67 10.16
C THR A 103 -2.79 4.51 11.07
N ALA A 104 -1.57 4.01 10.95
CA ALA A 104 -1.09 2.92 11.82
C ALA A 104 -1.00 3.29 13.30
N LYS A 105 -0.83 4.57 13.65
CA LYS A 105 -0.86 5.07 15.05
C LYS A 105 -2.25 4.99 15.68
N GLU A 106 -3.31 5.03 14.88
CA GLU A 106 -4.71 5.04 15.37
C GLU A 106 -5.36 3.65 15.39
N VAL A 107 -4.66 2.65 14.91
CA VAL A 107 -5.17 1.27 14.88
C VAL A 107 -4.46 0.45 15.95
N ASP A 108 -5.24 -0.17 16.83
CA ASP A 108 -4.70 -1.03 17.87
C ASP A 108 -4.18 -2.35 17.28
N TYR A 109 -3.06 -2.81 17.78
CA TYR A 109 -2.56 -4.16 17.46
C TYR A 109 -3.31 -5.18 18.32
N PRO A 110 -3.95 -6.22 17.75
CA PRO A 110 -4.93 -7.04 18.46
C PRO A 110 -4.33 -7.94 19.56
N TYR A 111 -3.03 -8.16 19.58
CA TYR A 111 -2.38 -9.08 20.51
C TYR A 111 -1.56 -8.38 21.60
N SER A 112 -1.66 -7.06 21.77
CA SER A 112 -1.03 -6.28 22.85
C SER A 112 -1.65 -4.88 22.93
N GLU A 113 -1.39 -4.15 24.01
CA GLU A 113 -1.85 -2.76 24.20
C GLU A 113 -1.03 -1.73 23.40
N MET A 114 -0.56 -2.09 22.23
CA MET A 114 0.25 -1.23 21.37
C MET A 114 -0.56 -0.83 20.13
N SER A 115 -0.22 0.31 19.54
CA SER A 115 -0.69 0.63 18.19
C SER A 115 -0.03 -0.28 17.14
N LEU A 116 -0.63 -0.38 15.95
CA LEU A 116 0.04 -1.03 14.80
C LEU A 116 1.38 -0.38 14.52
N TYR A 117 1.47 0.96 14.62
CA TYR A 117 2.70 1.72 14.45
C TYR A 117 3.80 1.28 15.41
N ASP A 118 3.51 1.24 16.72
CA ASP A 118 4.51 0.89 17.73
C ASP A 118 4.95 -0.57 17.62
N LYS A 119 4.01 -1.46 17.30
CA LYS A 119 4.33 -2.87 17.05
C LYS A 119 5.20 -3.03 15.80
N TRP A 120 4.88 -2.31 14.73
CA TRP A 120 5.64 -2.34 13.47
C TRP A 120 7.03 -1.74 13.64
N LYS A 121 7.12 -0.61 14.32
CA LYS A 121 8.39 0.07 14.62
C LYS A 121 9.33 -0.82 15.41
N GLY A 122 8.83 -1.53 16.42
CA GLY A 122 9.64 -2.30 17.37
C GLY A 122 10.66 -1.39 18.07
N ASN A 123 11.92 -1.79 18.05
CA ASN A 123 13.03 -1.03 18.69
C ASN A 123 13.66 0.04 17.77
N LYS A 124 13.10 0.31 16.58
CA LYS A 124 13.61 1.33 15.66
C LYS A 124 12.99 2.69 15.98
N GLU A 125 13.55 3.77 15.44
CA GLU A 125 12.96 5.12 15.55
C GLU A 125 11.61 5.22 14.85
N ALA A 126 11.48 4.60 13.66
CA ALA A 126 10.27 4.57 12.87
C ALA A 126 10.10 3.21 12.17
N PRO A 127 8.87 2.86 11.78
CA PRO A 127 8.63 1.71 10.93
C PRO A 127 9.35 1.81 9.59
N LEU A 128 9.81 0.68 9.07
CA LEU A 128 10.36 0.62 7.71
C LEU A 128 9.22 0.41 6.72
N ILE A 129 8.88 1.45 5.98
CA ILE A 129 7.97 1.34 4.85
C ILE A 129 8.74 0.86 3.63
N GLY A 130 8.27 -0.22 3.00
CA GLY A 130 8.86 -0.75 1.78
C GLY A 130 8.64 0.16 0.57
N ASN A 131 9.47 -0.01 -0.45
CA ASN A 131 9.20 0.57 -1.76
C ASN A 131 8.26 -0.34 -2.53
N LEU A 132 7.32 0.25 -3.26
CA LEU A 132 6.52 -0.50 -4.22
C LEU A 132 7.43 -1.08 -5.30
N GLY A 133 7.26 -2.37 -5.58
CA GLY A 133 7.88 -3.06 -6.70
C GLY A 133 6.83 -3.41 -7.74
N GLY A 134 7.11 -4.45 -8.53
CA GLY A 134 6.14 -5.14 -9.37
C GLY A 134 5.58 -6.38 -8.68
N GLY A 135 4.83 -7.20 -9.43
CA GLY A 135 4.37 -8.52 -8.98
C GLY A 135 3.06 -8.51 -8.20
N SER A 136 2.20 -7.51 -8.42
CA SER A 136 0.80 -7.51 -8.02
C SER A 136 0.02 -6.35 -8.67
N ASP A 137 -1.28 -6.31 -8.49
CA ASP A 137 -2.26 -5.43 -9.16
C ASP A 137 -2.00 -3.93 -9.06
N HIS A 138 -1.25 -3.48 -8.06
CA HIS A 138 -0.87 -2.08 -7.94
C HIS A 138 0.03 -1.58 -9.09
N ILE A 139 0.67 -2.49 -9.84
CA ILE A 139 1.64 -2.12 -10.89
C ILE A 139 0.98 -1.32 -12.02
N GLY A 140 -0.20 -1.71 -12.46
CA GLY A 140 -0.95 -0.99 -13.48
C GLY A 140 -1.27 0.43 -13.05
N PHE A 141 -1.78 0.59 -11.85
CA PHE A 141 -2.12 1.90 -11.28
C PHE A 141 -0.89 2.78 -11.07
N TYR A 142 0.15 2.25 -10.44
CA TYR A 142 1.33 3.02 -10.06
C TYR A 142 2.24 3.32 -11.24
N MET A 143 2.60 2.29 -12.03
CA MET A 143 3.61 2.41 -13.09
C MET A 143 3.06 2.99 -14.40
N HIS A 144 1.81 2.62 -14.81
CA HIS A 144 1.24 3.08 -16.08
C HIS A 144 0.49 4.41 -15.96
N VAL A 145 -0.21 4.63 -14.84
CA VAL A 145 -1.08 5.81 -14.68
C VAL A 145 -0.54 6.84 -13.71
N GLY A 146 0.42 6.44 -12.86
CA GLY A 146 1.01 7.32 -11.86
C GLY A 146 0.10 7.58 -10.65
N VAL A 147 -0.86 6.69 -10.38
CA VAL A 147 -1.73 6.76 -9.20
C VAL A 147 -0.93 6.36 -7.96
N PRO A 148 -0.84 7.21 -6.93
CA PRO A 148 -0.19 6.85 -5.68
C PRO A 148 -0.77 5.56 -5.10
N SER A 149 0.09 4.63 -4.73
CA SER A 149 -0.37 3.29 -4.33
C SER A 149 0.29 2.80 -3.05
N ILE A 150 -0.38 1.89 -2.36
CA ILE A 150 0.20 1.06 -1.30
C ILE A 150 -0.07 -0.42 -1.59
N SER A 151 0.77 -1.28 -1.04
CA SER A 151 0.56 -2.72 -0.98
C SER A 151 1.04 -3.24 0.37
N GLY A 152 0.23 -4.05 1.06
CA GLY A 152 0.61 -4.55 2.37
C GLY A 152 -0.47 -5.31 3.09
N GLY A 153 -0.20 -5.60 4.35
CA GLY A 153 -1.04 -6.40 5.22
C GLY A 153 -0.27 -6.94 6.41
N ALA A 154 -0.69 -8.06 6.94
CA ALA A 154 -0.04 -8.74 8.06
C ALA A 154 0.59 -10.06 7.60
N GLY A 155 1.91 -10.08 7.46
CA GLY A 155 2.68 -11.23 7.00
C GLY A 155 3.16 -12.16 8.12
N GLY A 156 3.60 -13.37 7.79
CA GLY A 156 4.20 -14.27 8.77
C GLY A 156 4.38 -15.71 8.39
N THR A 157 3.48 -16.31 7.65
CA THR A 157 3.58 -17.71 7.25
C THR A 157 4.10 -17.88 5.83
N THR A 158 4.54 -19.09 5.51
CA THR A 158 5.23 -19.37 4.24
C THR A 158 4.61 -20.55 3.49
N VAL A 159 3.28 -20.69 3.55
CA VAL A 159 2.55 -21.68 2.72
C VAL A 159 2.13 -21.10 1.37
N TYR A 160 2.60 -19.90 1.06
CA TYR A 160 2.37 -19.14 -0.15
C TYR A 160 2.54 -20.00 -1.40
N HIS A 161 1.59 -19.89 -2.34
CA HIS A 161 1.57 -20.61 -3.61
C HIS A 161 1.65 -22.14 -3.48
N SER A 162 1.11 -22.69 -2.40
CA SER A 162 1.08 -24.14 -2.19
C SER A 162 -0.31 -24.65 -1.83
N ASN A 163 -0.53 -25.95 -1.99
CA ASN A 163 -1.75 -26.61 -1.57
C ASN A 163 -1.97 -26.62 -0.04
N TYR A 164 -1.01 -26.13 0.73
CA TYR A 164 -1.15 -25.96 2.17
C TYR A 164 -1.78 -24.61 2.54
N ASP A 165 -1.90 -23.65 1.60
CA ASP A 165 -2.60 -22.40 1.81
C ASP A 165 -4.12 -22.61 1.80
N SER A 166 -4.60 -23.41 2.75
CA SER A 166 -6.00 -23.80 2.92
C SER A 166 -6.65 -23.02 4.06
N PHE A 167 -7.99 -22.92 4.03
CA PHE A 167 -8.76 -22.32 5.10
C PHE A 167 -8.47 -22.98 6.47
N ARG A 168 -8.31 -24.31 6.49
CA ARG A 168 -7.96 -25.04 7.72
C ARG A 168 -6.59 -24.62 8.28
N TYR A 169 -5.63 -24.32 7.42
CA TYR A 169 -4.34 -23.79 7.86
C TYR A 169 -4.49 -22.37 8.39
N TYR A 170 -5.22 -21.53 7.68
CA TYR A 170 -5.51 -20.16 8.07
C TYR A 170 -6.15 -20.08 9.46
N GLU A 171 -7.26 -20.80 9.65
CA GLU A 171 -8.02 -20.88 10.90
C GLU A 171 -7.18 -21.35 12.09
N ARG A 172 -6.22 -22.26 11.87
CA ARG A 172 -5.43 -22.85 12.95
C ARG A 172 -4.14 -22.12 13.28
N PHE A 173 -3.50 -21.50 12.29
CA PHE A 173 -2.10 -21.04 12.42
C PHE A 173 -1.88 -19.59 12.01
N VAL A 174 -2.75 -19.00 11.20
CA VAL A 174 -2.60 -17.63 10.69
C VAL A 174 -3.34 -16.64 11.58
N ASP A 175 -4.66 -16.75 11.64
CA ASP A 175 -5.53 -15.84 12.39
C ASP A 175 -6.73 -16.58 13.00
N PRO A 176 -6.51 -17.43 14.03
CA PRO A 176 -7.54 -18.31 14.59
C PRO A 176 -8.80 -17.60 15.11
N GLU A 177 -8.64 -16.36 15.54
CA GLU A 177 -9.73 -15.54 16.09
C GLU A 177 -10.19 -14.45 15.12
N PHE A 178 -9.66 -14.43 13.90
CA PHE A 178 -9.94 -13.42 12.85
C PHE A 178 -9.72 -11.96 13.30
N GLN A 179 -8.83 -11.77 14.26
CA GLN A 179 -8.56 -10.44 14.82
C GLN A 179 -7.67 -9.59 13.92
N MET A 180 -6.68 -10.20 13.28
CA MET A 180 -5.79 -9.49 12.38
C MET A 180 -6.52 -9.04 11.11
N GLY A 181 -7.46 -9.85 10.59
CA GLY A 181 -8.34 -9.47 9.49
C GLY A 181 -9.09 -8.17 9.78
N SER A 182 -9.77 -8.11 10.92
CA SER A 182 -10.48 -6.90 11.37
C SER A 182 -9.54 -5.70 11.60
N THR A 183 -8.33 -5.96 12.04
CA THR A 183 -7.31 -4.90 12.24
C THR A 183 -6.86 -4.29 10.91
N ILE A 184 -6.61 -5.12 9.89
CA ILE A 184 -6.24 -4.64 8.55
C ILE A 184 -7.43 -3.93 7.88
N GLU A 185 -8.66 -4.44 8.06
CA GLU A 185 -9.88 -3.76 7.61
C GLU A 185 -10.00 -2.35 8.21
N LYS A 186 -9.80 -2.22 9.53
CA LYS A 186 -9.82 -0.92 10.22
C LYS A 186 -8.76 0.03 9.67
N PHE A 187 -7.55 -0.47 9.44
CA PHE A 187 -6.47 0.33 8.81
C PHE A 187 -6.86 0.80 7.40
N ALA A 188 -7.32 -0.11 6.54
CA ALA A 188 -7.74 0.20 5.18
C ALA A 188 -8.93 1.17 5.15
N GLY A 189 -9.91 0.97 6.02
CA GLY A 189 -11.10 1.81 6.16
C GLY A 189 -10.78 3.24 6.59
N ILE A 190 -9.96 3.42 7.63
CA ILE A 190 -9.55 4.75 8.11
C ILE A 190 -8.76 5.48 7.01
N MET A 191 -7.80 4.82 6.38
CA MET A 191 -7.01 5.41 5.31
C MET A 191 -7.88 5.83 4.13
N SER A 192 -8.83 4.97 3.72
CA SER A 192 -9.79 5.25 2.65
C SER A 192 -10.67 6.44 2.94
N LEU A 193 -11.23 6.53 4.15
CA LEU A 193 -12.10 7.63 4.56
C LEU A 193 -11.34 8.95 4.68
N ARG A 194 -10.09 8.92 5.12
CA ARG A 194 -9.21 10.10 5.13
C ARG A 194 -8.98 10.65 3.72
N LEU A 195 -8.64 9.79 2.77
CA LEU A 195 -8.47 10.19 1.37
C LEU A 195 -9.79 10.66 0.73
N ALA A 196 -10.89 9.95 1.02
CA ALA A 196 -12.19 10.25 0.42
C ALA A 196 -12.83 11.52 0.96
N ASN A 197 -12.58 11.90 2.22
CA ASN A 197 -13.24 13.03 2.89
C ASN A 197 -12.38 14.30 2.96
N ALA A 198 -11.08 14.21 2.74
CA ALA A 198 -10.17 15.34 2.80
C ALA A 198 -10.56 16.45 1.81
N THR A 199 -10.54 17.70 2.25
CA THR A 199 -10.71 18.86 1.36
C THR A 199 -9.48 18.98 0.45
N LEU A 200 -8.29 18.89 1.04
CA LEU A 200 -7.02 18.75 0.36
C LEU A 200 -6.51 17.32 0.58
N ILE A 201 -6.16 16.63 -0.50
CA ILE A 201 -5.67 15.26 -0.39
C ILE A 201 -4.34 15.27 0.39
N PRO A 202 -4.20 14.45 1.43
CA PRO A 202 -3.05 14.49 2.34
C PRO A 202 -1.82 13.81 1.73
N TYR A 203 -1.34 14.34 0.60
CA TYR A 203 -0.09 13.93 0.01
C TYR A 203 1.08 14.67 0.64
N GLU A 204 2.10 13.94 1.06
CA GLU A 204 3.36 14.53 1.49
C GLU A 204 4.27 14.82 0.30
N LEU A 205 4.35 16.09 -0.08
CA LEU A 205 5.09 16.51 -1.27
C LEU A 205 6.61 16.38 -1.10
N ASN A 206 7.13 16.62 0.10
CA ASN A 206 8.57 16.53 0.39
C ASN A 206 9.09 15.10 0.40
N ARG A 207 8.22 14.13 0.66
CA ARG A 207 8.64 12.73 0.78
C ARG A 207 9.19 12.17 -0.52
N TYR A 208 8.57 12.51 -1.64
CA TYR A 208 9.00 12.02 -2.96
C TYR A 208 10.44 12.45 -3.31
N PRO A 209 10.80 13.75 -3.30
CA PRO A 209 12.16 14.16 -3.57
C PRO A 209 13.18 13.70 -2.52
N ASN A 210 12.78 13.55 -1.26
CA ASN A 210 13.65 13.03 -0.20
C ASN A 210 13.99 11.55 -0.41
N ASP A 211 12.99 10.73 -0.73
CA ASP A 211 13.21 9.32 -1.06
C ASP A 211 14.05 9.16 -2.34
N LEU A 212 13.78 9.98 -3.37
CA LEU A 212 14.58 10.00 -4.59
C LEU A 212 16.04 10.36 -4.31
N LYS A 213 16.27 11.36 -3.45
CA LYS A 213 17.62 11.74 -3.01
C LYS A 213 18.33 10.60 -2.32
N LEU A 214 17.66 9.90 -1.40
CA LEU A 214 18.22 8.74 -0.71
C LEU A 214 18.62 7.62 -1.69
N HIS A 215 17.75 7.30 -2.64
CA HIS A 215 18.05 6.31 -3.68
C HIS A 215 19.23 6.72 -4.56
N PHE A 216 19.29 7.99 -4.93
CA PHE A 216 20.40 8.52 -5.72
C PHE A 216 21.72 8.47 -4.94
N ASP A 217 21.74 8.89 -3.68
CA ASP A 217 22.94 8.83 -2.84
C ASP A 217 23.47 7.41 -2.68
N ASN A 218 22.57 6.43 -2.46
CA ASN A 218 22.92 5.01 -2.40
C ASN A 218 23.48 4.48 -3.74
N ALA A 219 22.89 4.89 -4.84
CA ALA A 219 23.36 4.50 -6.18
C ALA A 219 24.73 5.12 -6.49
N GLU A 220 24.92 6.39 -6.17
CA GLU A 220 26.22 7.08 -6.33
C GLU A 220 27.31 6.40 -5.52
N GLU A 221 27.05 6.07 -4.26
CA GLU A 221 28.01 5.35 -3.40
C GLU A 221 28.46 4.02 -4.03
N LYS A 222 27.51 3.23 -4.54
CA LYS A 222 27.81 1.97 -5.22
C LYS A 222 28.66 2.18 -6.49
N VAL A 223 28.31 3.16 -7.32
CA VAL A 223 29.06 3.45 -8.54
C VAL A 223 30.48 3.95 -8.21
N ARG A 224 30.65 4.81 -7.19
CA ARG A 224 31.97 5.28 -6.77
C ARG A 224 32.88 4.15 -6.26
N LYS A 225 32.31 3.15 -5.60
CA LYS A 225 33.07 1.94 -5.21
C LYS A 225 33.54 1.14 -6.41
N LEU A 226 32.74 1.04 -7.49
CA LEU A 226 33.07 0.28 -8.69
C LEU A 226 33.89 1.06 -9.70
N LYS A 227 33.68 2.38 -9.80
CA LYS A 227 34.33 3.29 -10.75
C LYS A 227 34.67 4.63 -10.08
N PRO A 228 35.73 4.72 -9.26
CA PRO A 228 36.05 5.93 -8.49
C PRO A 228 36.25 7.18 -9.34
N ALA A 229 36.69 7.03 -10.59
CA ALA A 229 36.92 8.17 -11.51
C ALA A 229 35.64 8.69 -12.21
N PHE A 230 34.47 8.06 -12.01
CA PHE A 230 33.23 8.50 -12.63
C PHE A 230 32.73 9.82 -12.03
N LYS A 231 32.45 10.82 -12.89
CA LYS A 231 32.04 12.19 -12.49
C LYS A 231 30.64 12.59 -12.95
N GLY A 232 29.83 11.66 -13.45
CA GLY A 232 28.55 11.92 -14.11
C GLY A 232 27.36 12.27 -13.19
N PHE A 233 27.58 12.57 -11.91
CA PHE A 233 26.49 12.74 -10.94
C PHE A 233 25.98 14.17 -10.76
N GLU A 234 26.75 15.18 -11.13
CA GLU A 234 26.49 16.58 -10.76
C GLU A 234 25.17 17.11 -11.31
N LYS A 235 24.86 16.83 -12.59
CA LYS A 235 23.62 17.26 -13.23
C LYS A 235 22.38 16.66 -12.54
N THR A 236 22.43 15.36 -12.25
CA THR A 236 21.31 14.65 -11.57
C THR A 236 21.14 15.14 -10.14
N ARG A 237 22.24 15.29 -9.41
CA ARG A 237 22.23 15.83 -8.04
C ARG A 237 21.62 17.24 -8.00
N LYS A 238 21.99 18.10 -8.94
CA LYS A 238 21.40 19.45 -9.06
C LYS A 238 19.90 19.37 -9.29
N ALA A 239 19.44 18.54 -10.23
CA ALA A 239 18.01 18.40 -10.53
C ALA A 239 17.21 17.89 -9.32
N ILE A 240 17.75 16.92 -8.57
CA ILE A 240 17.12 16.43 -7.33
C ILE A 240 17.04 17.53 -6.26
N ASN A 241 18.11 18.30 -6.08
CA ASN A 241 18.10 19.40 -5.12
C ASN A 241 17.10 20.51 -5.53
N ASP A 242 16.97 20.80 -6.81
CA ASP A 242 15.99 21.76 -7.31
C ASP A 242 14.55 21.25 -7.08
N LEU A 243 14.30 19.95 -7.26
CA LEU A 243 13.02 19.31 -6.94
C LEU A 243 12.71 19.39 -5.43
N CYS A 244 13.71 19.13 -4.55
CA CYS A 244 13.52 19.27 -3.10
C CYS A 244 13.10 20.70 -2.71
N LYS A 245 13.75 21.72 -3.29
CA LYS A 245 13.38 23.11 -3.03
C LYS A 245 11.97 23.45 -3.51
N ALA A 246 11.59 22.97 -4.70
CA ALA A 246 10.26 23.20 -5.26
C ALA A 246 9.18 22.53 -4.40
N ALA A 247 9.42 21.31 -3.93
CA ALA A 247 8.48 20.59 -3.05
C ALA A 247 8.32 21.32 -1.69
N ALA A 248 9.42 21.77 -1.07
CA ALA A 248 9.37 22.53 0.17
C ALA A 248 8.55 23.83 0.01
N ALA A 249 8.81 24.60 -1.05
CA ALA A 249 8.06 25.82 -1.33
C ALA A 249 6.55 25.54 -1.60
N ALA A 250 6.22 24.43 -2.26
CA ALA A 250 4.84 24.03 -2.46
C ALA A 250 4.16 23.67 -1.13
N THR A 251 4.86 22.96 -0.23
CA THR A 251 4.32 22.57 1.09
C THR A 251 4.06 23.80 1.98
N GLU A 252 4.90 24.84 1.91
CA GLU A 252 4.69 26.08 2.69
C GLU A 252 3.46 26.90 2.22
N ASN A 253 2.95 26.66 1.02
CA ASN A 253 1.80 27.37 0.45
C ASN A 253 0.46 26.60 0.60
N ILE A 254 0.48 25.46 1.25
CA ILE A 254 -0.69 24.62 1.53
C ILE A 254 -1.12 24.79 2.99
#